data_0c52bfced03a9eff7f89e508fb149dc8
#
_entry.id   0c52bfced03a9eff7f89e508fb149dc8
#
_cell.length_a   1.000
_cell.length_b   1.000
_cell.length_c   1.000
_cell.angle_alpha   90.00
_cell.angle_beta   90.00
_cell.angle_gamma   90.00
#
_symmetry.space_group_name_H-M   'P 1'
#
loop_
_entity.id
_entity.type
_entity.pdbx_description
1 polymer ?
#
loop_
_entity_poly.entity_id
_entity_poly.type
_entity_poly.pdbx_seq_one_letter_code
_entity_poly.pdbx_strand_id
1 'polypeptide(L)'
;MKLPLFVAALSMALPAAAFAGPAANAVKFFYVPSVKFEADAQYRDRFTAPVTKLFELNDNAAKNHPDEVPCIDFAPGLDAQDYDEKTVAKTLTLAETLNGDSAEVTATFNLFPEGDDSKREMVWSLKKIDGQWKVADITSKTSGWTLSALECLAGQPPE
;
A
#
# COMPACT_ATOMS: atom_id res chain seq x y z
N MET A 1 0.58 -37.59 50.53
CA MET A 1 -0.19 -36.72 49.63
C MET A 1 0.82 -35.77 48.92
N LYS A 2 1.17 -36.07 47.66
CA LYS A 2 2.18 -35.30 46.90
C LYS A 2 1.44 -34.35 45.92
N LEU A 3 1.56 -33.04 46.12
CA LEU A 3 1.03 -32.01 45.21
C LEU A 3 1.93 -31.93 43.96
N PRO A 4 1.37 -31.95 42.74
CA PRO A 4 2.15 -31.62 41.53
C PRO A 4 2.35 -30.13 41.38
N LEU A 5 3.61 -29.69 41.21
CA LEU A 5 3.97 -28.35 40.83
C LEU A 5 3.64 -28.13 39.33
N PHE A 6 2.66 -27.29 39.05
CA PHE A 6 2.42 -26.83 37.69
C PHE A 6 3.39 -25.66 37.38
N VAL A 7 4.36 -25.91 36.50
CA VAL A 7 5.21 -24.87 35.92
C VAL A 7 4.46 -24.26 34.73
N ALA A 8 3.92 -23.07 34.90
CA ALA A 8 3.36 -22.29 33.81
C ALA A 8 4.49 -21.69 32.97
N ALA A 9 4.70 -22.19 31.77
CA ALA A 9 5.64 -21.58 30.82
C ALA A 9 5.02 -20.30 30.26
N LEU A 10 5.54 -19.16 30.70
CA LEU A 10 5.19 -17.84 30.18
C LEU A 10 5.91 -17.63 28.83
N SER A 11 5.20 -17.82 27.72
CA SER A 11 5.72 -17.53 26.39
C SER A 11 5.82 -16.02 26.23
N MET A 12 7.01 -15.45 26.36
CA MET A 12 7.29 -14.07 25.98
C MET A 12 7.31 -13.98 24.44
N ALA A 13 6.27 -13.42 23.85
CA ALA A 13 6.30 -12.98 22.46
C ALA A 13 7.26 -11.78 22.37
N LEU A 14 8.44 -12.00 21.82
CA LEU A 14 9.36 -10.94 21.46
C LEU A 14 8.72 -10.11 20.35
N PRO A 15 8.71 -8.75 20.45
CA PRO A 15 8.31 -7.93 19.33
C PRO A 15 9.27 -8.20 18.17
N ALA A 16 8.73 -8.67 17.03
CA ALA A 16 9.52 -8.81 15.82
C ALA A 16 10.04 -7.42 15.45
N ALA A 17 11.37 -7.24 15.51
CA ALA A 17 12.00 -6.04 14.97
C ALA A 17 11.58 -5.95 13.50
N ALA A 18 10.99 -4.81 13.12
CA ALA A 18 10.55 -4.55 11.76
C ALA A 18 11.81 -4.35 10.87
N PHE A 19 12.41 -5.46 10.46
CA PHE A 19 13.42 -5.43 9.39
C PHE A 19 12.64 -5.30 8.08
N ALA A 20 13.03 -4.29 7.27
CA ALA A 20 12.50 -4.15 5.93
C ALA A 20 12.88 -5.39 5.11
N GLY A 21 11.96 -6.35 5.02
CA GLY A 21 12.15 -7.57 4.25
C GLY A 21 11.98 -7.33 2.74
N PRO A 22 12.08 -8.37 1.92
CA PRO A 22 12.00 -8.23 0.48
C PRO A 22 10.68 -7.64 -0.03
N ALA A 23 9.54 -7.95 0.60
CA ALA A 23 8.25 -7.37 0.25
C ALA A 23 8.16 -5.90 0.67
N ALA A 24 8.66 -5.55 1.88
CA ALA A 24 8.75 -4.16 2.32
C ALA A 24 9.65 -3.33 1.40
N ASN A 25 10.71 -3.90 0.84
CA ASN A 25 11.55 -3.20 -0.14
C ASN A 25 10.82 -2.92 -1.45
N ALA A 26 9.94 -3.82 -1.89
CA ALA A 26 9.10 -3.59 -3.08
C ALA A 26 8.14 -2.41 -2.85
N VAL A 27 7.57 -2.27 -1.65
CA VAL A 27 6.72 -1.15 -1.26
C VAL A 27 7.54 0.14 -1.07
N LYS A 28 8.69 0.06 -0.40
CA LYS A 28 9.60 1.20 -0.17
C LYS A 28 9.95 1.95 -1.45
N PHE A 29 10.04 1.23 -2.57
CA PHE A 29 10.31 1.78 -3.90
C PHE A 29 9.36 2.92 -4.26
N PHE A 30 8.09 2.87 -3.84
CA PHE A 30 7.08 3.89 -4.16
C PHE A 30 7.19 5.15 -3.31
N TYR A 31 7.93 5.11 -2.20
CA TYR A 31 8.07 6.23 -1.27
C TYR A 31 9.42 6.95 -1.34
N VAL A 32 10.51 6.22 -1.60
CA VAL A 32 11.86 6.78 -1.54
C VAL A 32 12.72 6.31 -2.71
N PRO A 33 13.68 7.14 -3.21
CA PRO A 33 14.05 8.47 -2.73
C PRO A 33 13.02 9.55 -3.06
N SER A 34 12.07 9.28 -3.95
CA SER A 34 10.94 10.16 -4.30
C SER A 34 9.65 9.36 -4.36
N VAL A 35 8.54 9.99 -4.04
CA VAL A 35 7.21 9.40 -4.21
C VAL A 35 6.95 9.13 -5.68
N LYS A 36 6.36 7.97 -5.98
CA LYS A 36 6.03 7.53 -7.33
C LYS A 36 4.54 7.29 -7.43
N PHE A 37 3.97 7.74 -8.52
CA PHE A 37 2.57 7.54 -8.83
C PHE A 37 2.36 6.09 -9.30
N GLU A 38 1.60 5.31 -8.54
CA GLU A 38 1.43 3.87 -8.75
C GLU A 38 0.74 3.54 -10.06
N ALA A 39 -0.18 4.43 -10.51
CA ALA A 39 -0.89 4.25 -11.76
C ALA A 39 -0.07 4.60 -13.01
N ASP A 40 1.17 5.05 -12.88
CA ASP A 40 2.05 5.29 -14.03
C ASP A 40 2.37 3.98 -14.76
N ALA A 41 2.23 3.99 -16.09
CA ALA A 41 2.43 2.83 -16.95
C ALA A 41 3.84 2.21 -16.84
N GLN A 42 4.87 3.01 -16.52
CA GLN A 42 6.24 2.53 -16.35
C GLN A 42 6.43 1.57 -15.17
N TYR A 43 5.48 1.50 -14.23
CA TYR A 43 5.54 0.64 -13.04
C TYR A 43 4.61 -0.57 -13.12
N ARG A 44 3.93 -0.83 -14.26
CA ARG A 44 2.94 -1.92 -14.41
C ARG A 44 3.49 -3.30 -14.09
N ASP A 45 4.77 -3.54 -14.37
CA ASP A 45 5.45 -4.80 -14.09
C ASP A 45 5.58 -5.11 -12.59
N ARG A 46 5.42 -4.10 -11.72
CA ARG A 46 5.45 -4.22 -10.25
C ARG A 46 4.11 -4.62 -9.66
N PHE A 47 3.06 -4.70 -10.46
CA PHE A 47 1.71 -4.98 -10.02
C PHE A 47 1.18 -6.29 -10.57
N THR A 48 0.14 -6.83 -9.91
CA THR A 48 -0.61 -8.01 -10.33
C THR A 48 -2.10 -7.84 -9.99
N ALA A 49 -2.95 -8.77 -10.45
CA ALA A 49 -4.37 -8.74 -10.09
C ALA A 49 -4.59 -8.84 -8.56
N PRO A 50 -5.62 -8.16 -8.02
CA PRO A 50 -6.74 -7.53 -8.75
C PRO A 50 -6.50 -6.09 -9.23
N VAL A 51 -5.55 -5.33 -8.66
CA VAL A 51 -5.39 -3.87 -8.90
C VAL A 51 -5.11 -3.52 -10.37
N THR A 52 -4.47 -4.42 -11.13
CA THR A 52 -4.18 -4.18 -12.55
C THR A 52 -5.41 -3.91 -13.40
N LYS A 53 -6.59 -4.46 -13.00
CA LYS A 53 -7.84 -4.18 -13.70
C LYS A 53 -8.25 -2.72 -13.60
N LEU A 54 -8.10 -2.10 -12.44
CA LEU A 54 -8.39 -0.67 -12.28
C LEU A 54 -7.43 0.20 -13.10
N PHE A 55 -6.14 -0.19 -13.14
CA PHE A 55 -5.16 0.50 -13.98
C PHE A 55 -5.49 0.43 -15.47
N GLU A 56 -5.96 -0.72 -15.96
CA GLU A 56 -6.43 -0.87 -17.35
C GLU A 56 -7.64 0.04 -17.63
N LEU A 57 -8.58 0.13 -16.69
CA LEU A 57 -9.72 1.05 -16.81
C LEU A 57 -9.27 2.51 -16.82
N ASN A 58 -8.34 2.88 -15.94
CA ASN A 58 -7.74 4.21 -15.88
C ASN A 58 -7.03 4.59 -17.18
N ASP A 59 -6.22 3.69 -17.74
CA ASP A 59 -5.51 3.92 -18.99
C ASP A 59 -6.48 4.06 -20.18
N ASN A 60 -7.55 3.26 -20.21
CA ASN A 60 -8.61 3.35 -21.21
C ASN A 60 -9.40 4.66 -21.09
N ALA A 61 -9.72 5.09 -19.87
CA ALA A 61 -10.39 6.36 -19.61
C ALA A 61 -9.52 7.53 -20.09
N ALA A 62 -8.26 7.59 -19.69
CA ALA A 62 -7.34 8.64 -20.12
C ALA A 62 -7.18 8.72 -21.64
N LYS A 63 -7.25 7.58 -22.34
CA LYS A 63 -7.15 7.52 -23.80
C LYS A 63 -8.41 7.98 -24.51
N ASN A 64 -9.60 7.55 -24.03
CA ASN A 64 -10.87 7.73 -24.72
C ASN A 64 -11.64 8.97 -24.23
N HIS A 65 -11.34 9.45 -23.03
CA HIS A 65 -11.96 10.58 -22.35
C HIS A 65 -10.92 11.52 -21.75
N PRO A 66 -10.03 12.13 -22.59
CA PRO A 66 -8.87 12.90 -22.11
C PRO A 66 -9.26 14.19 -21.37
N ASP A 67 -10.49 14.66 -21.54
CA ASP A 67 -11.02 15.87 -20.90
C ASP A 67 -11.77 15.57 -19.57
N GLU A 68 -11.87 14.31 -19.19
CA GLU A 68 -12.51 13.88 -17.94
C GLU A 68 -11.47 13.59 -16.84
N VAL A 69 -11.92 13.62 -15.59
CA VAL A 69 -11.11 13.21 -14.44
C VAL A 69 -10.77 11.72 -14.57
N PRO A 70 -9.50 11.32 -14.48
CA PRO A 70 -9.12 9.91 -14.56
C PRO A 70 -9.69 9.12 -13.36
N CYS A 71 -9.74 7.79 -13.50
CA CYS A 71 -10.22 6.91 -12.42
C CYS A 71 -9.35 7.01 -11.15
N ILE A 72 -8.07 7.35 -11.33
CA ILE A 72 -7.11 7.53 -10.25
C ILE A 72 -6.47 8.91 -10.43
N ASP A 73 -6.88 9.88 -9.63
CA ASP A 73 -6.43 11.27 -9.66
C ASP A 73 -5.59 11.66 -8.42
N PHE A 74 -5.21 10.69 -7.61
CA PHE A 74 -4.42 10.85 -6.38
C PHE A 74 -3.33 9.78 -6.31
N ALA A 75 -2.33 9.95 -5.43
CA ALA A 75 -1.31 8.94 -5.17
C ALA A 75 -1.87 7.86 -4.22
N PRO A 76 -2.21 6.65 -4.73
CA PRO A 76 -2.84 5.62 -3.92
C PRO A 76 -2.03 5.20 -2.69
N GLY A 77 -0.72 5.10 -2.82
CA GLY A 77 0.15 4.75 -1.69
C GLY A 77 0.23 5.82 -0.61
N LEU A 78 -0.18 7.07 -0.92
CA LEU A 78 -0.22 8.17 0.04
C LEU A 78 -1.63 8.45 0.57
N ASP A 79 -2.68 8.00 -0.12
CA ASP A 79 -4.06 8.41 0.14
C ASP A 79 -4.20 9.95 0.15
N ALA A 80 -3.59 10.60 -0.86
CA ALA A 80 -3.51 12.05 -0.94
C ALA A 80 -3.15 12.54 -2.35
N GLN A 81 -3.56 13.80 -2.66
CA GLN A 81 -3.11 14.54 -3.84
C GLN A 81 -1.91 15.45 -3.51
N ASP A 82 -1.89 16.01 -2.30
CA ASP A 82 -0.85 16.92 -1.82
C ASP A 82 -0.08 16.32 -0.64
N TYR A 83 1.23 16.53 -0.60
CA TYR A 83 2.12 16.04 0.45
C TYR A 83 3.47 16.76 0.46
N ASP A 84 4.17 16.73 1.58
CA ASP A 84 5.59 17.08 1.68
C ASP A 84 6.46 15.83 1.57
N GLU A 85 7.13 15.67 0.45
CA GLU A 85 7.94 14.49 0.12
C GLU A 85 9.01 14.18 1.19
N LYS A 86 9.62 15.23 1.75
CA LYS A 86 10.67 15.07 2.78
C LYS A 86 10.07 14.54 4.08
N THR A 87 8.88 15.01 4.44
CA THR A 87 8.16 14.54 5.63
C THR A 87 7.74 13.09 5.45
N VAL A 88 7.17 12.71 4.30
CA VAL A 88 6.84 11.32 3.98
C VAL A 88 8.08 10.44 4.13
N ALA A 89 9.17 10.76 3.45
CA ALA A 89 10.41 9.97 3.51
C ALA A 89 11.01 9.86 4.92
N LYS A 90 10.95 10.94 5.71
CA LYS A 90 11.50 11.01 7.08
C LYS A 90 10.67 10.22 8.09
N THR A 91 9.36 10.19 7.91
CA THR A 91 8.43 9.58 8.87
C THR A 91 7.98 8.19 8.48
N LEU A 92 8.33 7.71 7.27
CA LEU A 92 7.96 6.40 6.76
C LEU A 92 8.48 5.27 7.67
N THR A 93 7.58 4.43 8.10
CA THR A 93 7.86 3.15 8.72
C THR A 93 7.17 2.04 7.95
N LEU A 94 7.82 0.89 7.81
CA LEU A 94 7.29 -0.27 7.12
C LEU A 94 7.33 -1.49 8.05
N ALA A 95 6.18 -2.16 8.18
CA ALA A 95 6.07 -3.42 8.91
C ALA A 95 5.61 -4.52 7.92
N GLU A 96 6.37 -5.60 7.81
CA GLU A 96 6.12 -6.70 6.90
C GLU A 96 5.61 -7.92 7.65
N THR A 97 4.56 -8.57 7.11
CA THR A 97 4.09 -9.88 7.53
C THR A 97 4.09 -10.80 6.31
N LEU A 98 4.84 -11.91 6.40
CA LEU A 98 4.95 -12.90 5.33
C LEU A 98 4.04 -14.10 5.60
N ASN A 99 3.39 -14.59 4.54
CA ASN A 99 2.61 -15.83 4.56
C ASN A 99 2.86 -16.59 3.24
N GLY A 100 3.92 -17.40 3.21
CA GLY A 100 4.36 -18.10 2.01
C GLY A 100 4.70 -17.15 0.87
N ASP A 101 4.00 -17.28 -0.26
CA ASP A 101 4.14 -16.41 -1.43
C ASP A 101 3.22 -15.18 -1.40
N SER A 102 2.63 -14.88 -0.25
CA SER A 102 1.88 -13.66 0.01
C SER A 102 2.56 -12.85 1.11
N ALA A 103 2.42 -11.53 1.04
CA ALA A 103 2.89 -10.62 2.07
C ALA A 103 1.89 -9.49 2.26
N GLU A 104 1.89 -8.95 3.47
CA GLU A 104 1.24 -7.69 3.80
C GLU A 104 2.30 -6.74 4.34
N VAL A 105 2.32 -5.52 3.82
CA VAL A 105 3.24 -4.47 4.28
C VAL A 105 2.40 -3.28 4.71
N THR A 106 2.47 -2.93 5.98
CA THR A 106 1.86 -1.72 6.53
C THR A 106 2.87 -0.58 6.45
N ALA A 107 2.53 0.46 5.71
CA ALA A 107 3.27 1.71 5.62
C ALA A 107 2.58 2.77 6.48
N THR A 108 3.30 3.36 7.42
CA THR A 108 2.81 4.46 8.26
C THR A 108 3.73 5.66 8.08
N PHE A 109 3.16 6.83 7.85
CA PHE A 109 3.90 8.07 7.62
C PHE A 109 3.01 9.30 7.87
N ASN A 110 3.63 10.50 7.85
CA ASN A 110 2.90 11.76 7.83
C ASN A 110 3.02 12.41 6.45
N LEU A 111 1.92 13.00 5.97
CA LEU A 111 1.91 13.77 4.72
C LEU A 111 2.62 15.11 4.84
N PHE A 112 2.47 15.77 6.01
CA PHE A 112 3.01 17.09 6.30
C PHE A 112 3.69 17.11 7.67
N PRO A 113 4.57 18.09 7.95
CA PRO A 113 5.27 18.20 9.25
C PRO A 113 4.33 18.41 10.44
N GLU A 114 3.19 19.04 10.21
CA GLU A 114 2.21 19.41 11.23
C GLU A 114 0.79 19.09 10.72
N GLY A 115 -0.15 18.95 11.65
CA GLY A 115 -1.58 18.70 11.39
C GLY A 115 -2.03 17.32 11.85
N ASP A 116 -3.19 17.29 12.50
CA ASP A 116 -3.78 16.07 13.08
C ASP A 116 -4.16 15.07 11.98
N ASP A 117 -4.55 15.55 10.78
CA ASP A 117 -4.94 14.73 9.63
C ASP A 117 -3.76 14.32 8.74
N SER A 118 -2.52 14.58 9.17
CA SER A 118 -1.31 14.28 8.38
C SER A 118 -0.96 12.80 8.36
N LYS A 119 -1.29 12.06 9.43
CA LYS A 119 -0.91 10.64 9.56
C LYS A 119 -1.69 9.76 8.59
N ARG A 120 -0.96 8.84 7.95
CA ARG A 120 -1.53 7.81 7.07
C ARG A 120 -1.07 6.43 7.49
N GLU A 121 -1.98 5.46 7.32
CA GLU A 121 -1.71 4.04 7.45
C GLU A 121 -2.23 3.32 6.21
N MET A 122 -1.29 2.82 5.40
CA MET A 122 -1.55 2.13 4.14
C MET A 122 -1.14 0.67 4.27
N VAL A 123 -2.00 -0.23 3.82
CA VAL A 123 -1.71 -1.66 3.77
C VAL A 123 -1.55 -2.08 2.32
N TRP A 124 -0.38 -2.61 2.01
CA TRP A 124 -0.01 -3.13 0.70
C TRP A 124 -0.07 -4.65 0.74
N SER A 125 -0.93 -5.23 -0.09
CA SER A 125 -1.02 -6.69 -0.28
C SER A 125 -0.13 -7.08 -1.45
N LEU A 126 0.77 -8.05 -1.24
CA LEU A 126 1.72 -8.48 -2.26
C LEU A 126 1.62 -9.99 -2.49
N LYS A 127 1.98 -10.40 -3.72
CA LYS A 127 2.16 -11.78 -4.13
C LYS A 127 3.56 -11.97 -4.73
N LYS A 128 4.18 -13.10 -4.44
CA LYS A 128 5.45 -13.48 -5.04
C LYS A 128 5.17 -14.25 -6.34
N ILE A 129 5.58 -13.68 -7.46
CA ILE A 129 5.38 -14.23 -8.81
C ILE A 129 6.75 -14.30 -9.47
N ASP A 130 7.15 -15.49 -9.91
CA ASP A 130 8.47 -15.74 -10.54
C ASP A 130 9.64 -15.20 -9.70
N GLY A 131 9.54 -15.37 -8.37
CA GLY A 131 10.54 -14.93 -7.41
C GLY A 131 10.51 -13.44 -7.05
N GLN A 132 9.64 -12.64 -7.67
CA GLN A 132 9.51 -11.19 -7.45
C GLN A 132 8.22 -10.86 -6.67
N TRP A 133 8.33 -9.93 -5.71
CA TRP A 133 7.18 -9.39 -5.01
C TRP A 133 6.46 -8.36 -5.88
N LYS A 134 5.19 -8.64 -6.20
CA LYS A 134 4.30 -7.75 -6.94
C LYS A 134 3.14 -7.29 -6.08
N VAL A 135 2.79 -6.03 -6.18
CA VAL A 135 1.65 -5.45 -5.46
C VAL A 135 0.35 -5.96 -6.08
N ALA A 136 -0.47 -6.59 -5.27
CA ALA A 136 -1.80 -7.06 -5.66
C ALA A 136 -2.88 -6.03 -5.34
N ASP A 137 -2.72 -5.28 -4.23
CA ASP A 137 -3.68 -4.25 -3.84
C ASP A 137 -3.07 -3.24 -2.85
N ILE A 138 -3.76 -2.10 -2.68
CA ILE A 138 -3.44 -1.06 -1.71
C ILE A 138 -4.73 -0.70 -0.97
N THR A 139 -4.69 -0.67 0.35
CA THR A 139 -5.82 -0.31 1.22
C THR A 139 -5.44 0.84 2.13
N SER A 140 -6.22 1.91 2.13
CA SER A 140 -6.12 2.95 3.15
C SER A 140 -6.90 2.53 4.40
N LYS A 141 -6.20 2.36 5.51
CA LYS A 141 -6.84 2.21 6.83
C LYS A 141 -7.34 3.54 7.37
N THR A 142 -6.73 4.63 6.94
CA THR A 142 -7.12 5.98 7.34
C THR A 142 -8.46 6.38 6.75
N SER A 143 -8.67 6.16 5.44
CA SER A 143 -9.88 6.59 4.71
C SER A 143 -10.85 5.44 4.42
N GLY A 144 -10.47 4.18 4.68
CA GLY A 144 -11.37 3.03 4.62
C GLY A 144 -11.69 2.54 3.22
N TRP A 145 -10.79 2.69 2.25
CA TRP A 145 -10.98 2.20 0.88
C TRP A 145 -9.88 1.18 0.48
N THR A 146 -10.19 0.37 -0.53
CA THR A 146 -9.26 -0.54 -1.20
C THR A 146 -9.19 -0.20 -2.68
N LEU A 147 -7.98 -0.07 -3.24
CA LEU A 147 -7.76 0.47 -4.58
C LEU A 147 -8.48 -0.32 -5.66
N SER A 148 -8.40 -1.65 -5.64
CA SER A 148 -9.08 -2.51 -6.63
C SER A 148 -10.61 -2.46 -6.56
N ALA A 149 -11.17 -1.92 -5.48
CA ALA A 149 -12.62 -1.79 -5.27
C ALA A 149 -13.14 -0.39 -5.63
N LEU A 150 -12.26 0.54 -6.01
CA LEU A 150 -12.68 1.87 -6.47
C LEU A 150 -13.39 1.76 -7.82
N GLU A 151 -14.48 2.52 -7.96
CA GLU A 151 -15.21 2.62 -9.20
C GLU A 151 -14.54 3.60 -10.16
N CYS A 152 -14.43 3.21 -11.43
CA CYS A 152 -13.98 4.09 -12.50
C CYS A 152 -15.21 4.71 -13.16
N LEU A 153 -15.47 6.00 -12.90
CA LEU A 153 -16.63 6.72 -13.42
C LEU A 153 -16.35 7.42 -14.77
N ALA A 154 -15.09 7.52 -15.17
CA ALA A 154 -14.73 8.16 -16.43
C ALA A 154 -15.38 7.44 -17.63
N GLY A 155 -16.00 8.22 -18.52
CA GLY A 155 -16.75 7.73 -19.68
C GLY A 155 -18.15 7.17 -19.37
N GLN A 156 -18.62 7.28 -18.14
CA GLN A 156 -20.01 6.96 -17.80
C GLN A 156 -20.90 8.19 -18.01
N PRO A 157 -22.16 7.99 -18.48
CA PRO A 157 -23.08 9.12 -18.57
C PRO A 157 -23.35 9.68 -17.16
N PRO A 158 -23.49 11.02 -17.03
CA PRO A 158 -23.87 11.61 -15.74
C PRO A 158 -25.25 11.07 -15.30
N GLU A 159 -25.37 10.73 -14.02
CA GLU A 159 -26.64 10.35 -13.40
C GLU A 159 -27.65 11.51 -13.33
#